data_c307da821fb2cffee7d40749db437917
#
_entry.id   c307da821fb2cffee7d40749db437917
#
_cell.length_a   1.000
_cell.length_b   1.000
_cell.length_c   1.000
_cell.angle_alpha   90.00
_cell.angle_beta   90.00
_cell.angle_gamma   90.00
#
_symmetry.space_group_name_H-M   'P 1'
#
loop_
_entity.id
_entity.type
_entity.pdbx_description
1 polymer ?
#
loop_
_entity_poly.entity_id
_entity_poly.type
_entity_poly.pdbx_seq_one_letter_code
_entity_poly.pdbx_strand_id
1 'polypeptide(L)'
;LSNYKKNLNGTVRFIFQPAEEGMGGARYMIKDGCLENIEEIYGLHVWNYQKIGEVGVKSGPVMAAADMFYIDIEGIGGHGAAPQGTVDSIVVASHLVQAFQTIVSRNTNPLDSAVVTVGKINGGNNFNVIADKVSIEGTARSYTEQNRVMIKDKMKQIIKGVSETYGAKINFKYKDGYPPTINDLGLSLIHISEP
;
A
#
# COMPACT_ATOMS: atom_id res chain seq x y z
N LEU A 1 -22.62 26.30 2.86
CA LEU A 1 -22.46 26.87 1.49
C LEU A 1 -23.77 27.39 0.94
N SER A 2 -24.91 26.68 1.04
CA SER A 2 -26.20 27.15 0.51
C SER A 2 -26.60 28.54 1.02
N ASN A 3 -26.35 28.84 2.30
CA ASN A 3 -26.62 30.15 2.91
C ASN A 3 -25.70 31.27 2.41
N TYR A 4 -24.56 30.93 1.85
CA TYR A 4 -23.55 31.87 1.34
C TYR A 4 -23.48 31.92 -0.19
N LYS A 5 -24.44 31.31 -0.88
CA LYS A 5 -24.46 31.22 -2.35
C LYS A 5 -24.30 32.58 -3.06
N LYS A 6 -24.89 33.63 -2.50
CA LYS A 6 -24.78 35.00 -3.05
C LYS A 6 -23.40 35.63 -2.91
N ASN A 7 -22.57 35.09 -2.03
CA ASN A 7 -21.23 35.59 -1.71
C ASN A 7 -20.13 34.76 -2.42
N LEU A 8 -20.52 33.68 -3.10
CA LEU A 8 -19.58 32.84 -3.85
C LEU A 8 -19.30 33.47 -5.21
N ASN A 9 -18.03 33.74 -5.47
CA ASN A 9 -17.57 34.27 -6.76
C ASN A 9 -17.00 33.11 -7.60
N GLY A 10 -17.88 32.19 -8.00
CA GLY A 10 -17.50 31.00 -8.75
C GLY A 10 -18.51 29.87 -8.66
N THR A 11 -18.12 28.68 -9.11
CA THR A 11 -18.95 27.49 -9.10
C THR A 11 -18.40 26.45 -8.13
N VAL A 12 -19.26 25.89 -7.30
CA VAL A 12 -18.92 24.77 -6.40
C VAL A 12 -19.61 23.50 -6.89
N ARG A 13 -18.83 22.47 -7.18
CA ARG A 13 -19.29 21.13 -7.54
C ARG A 13 -19.15 20.21 -6.34
N PHE A 14 -20.25 19.59 -5.91
CA PHE A 14 -20.22 18.54 -4.87
C PHE A 14 -19.98 17.19 -5.53
N ILE A 15 -18.96 16.47 -5.04
CA ILE A 15 -18.58 15.14 -5.54
C ILE A 15 -18.87 14.13 -4.43
N PHE A 16 -19.75 13.15 -4.71
CA PHE A 16 -20.10 12.06 -3.81
C PHE A 16 -19.48 10.78 -4.33
N GLN A 17 -18.34 10.38 -3.77
CA GLN A 17 -17.58 9.24 -4.25
C GLN A 17 -18.13 7.92 -3.73
N PRO A 18 -18.47 6.94 -4.59
CA PRO A 18 -18.80 5.58 -4.16
C PRO A 18 -17.53 4.75 -3.93
N ALA A 19 -17.66 3.66 -3.15
CA ALA A 19 -16.64 2.62 -2.97
C ALA A 19 -15.25 3.15 -2.60
N GLU A 20 -15.19 4.13 -1.70
CA GLU A 20 -13.91 4.69 -1.19
C GLU A 20 -13.10 3.61 -0.48
N GLU A 21 -13.71 2.81 0.39
CA GLU A 21 -13.11 1.75 1.21
C GLU A 21 -12.66 0.49 0.43
N GLY A 22 -12.86 0.43 -0.88
CA GLY A 22 -12.61 -0.81 -1.61
C GLY A 22 -12.17 -0.66 -3.05
N MET A 23 -13.13 -0.58 -3.95
CA MET A 23 -12.86 -0.70 -5.41
C MET A 23 -12.31 0.56 -6.08
N GLY A 24 -12.18 1.68 -5.36
CA GLY A 24 -11.57 2.89 -5.86
C GLY A 24 -12.49 3.69 -6.79
N GLY A 25 -13.68 4.07 -6.34
CA GLY A 25 -14.67 4.79 -7.13
C GLY A 25 -14.19 6.12 -7.72
N ALA A 26 -13.24 6.80 -7.05
CA ALA A 26 -12.67 8.06 -7.53
C ALA A 26 -12.13 7.96 -8.96
N ARG A 27 -11.39 6.90 -9.28
CA ARG A 27 -10.80 6.71 -10.62
C ARG A 27 -11.85 6.62 -11.73
N TYR A 28 -13.00 6.03 -11.44
CA TYR A 28 -14.11 5.93 -12.39
C TYR A 28 -14.79 7.29 -12.55
N MET A 29 -15.05 8.00 -11.47
CA MET A 29 -15.62 9.34 -11.52
C MET A 29 -14.74 10.34 -12.27
N ILE A 30 -13.41 10.26 -12.09
CA ILE A 30 -12.45 11.07 -12.85
C ILE A 30 -12.54 10.75 -14.34
N LYS A 31 -12.59 9.45 -14.69
CA LYS A 31 -12.76 9.01 -16.09
C LYS A 31 -14.08 9.49 -16.69
N ASP A 32 -15.14 9.59 -15.88
CA ASP A 32 -16.45 10.09 -16.27
C ASP A 32 -16.53 11.63 -16.27
N GLY A 33 -15.39 12.34 -16.08
CA GLY A 33 -15.30 13.79 -16.22
C GLY A 33 -15.67 14.60 -14.98
N CYS A 34 -15.70 14.01 -13.78
CA CYS A 34 -16.10 14.74 -12.57
C CYS A 34 -15.18 15.93 -12.22
N LEU A 35 -13.95 15.91 -12.74
CA LEU A 35 -12.96 16.99 -12.52
C LEU A 35 -12.83 17.95 -13.72
N GLU A 36 -13.66 17.82 -14.77
CA GLU A 36 -13.63 18.75 -15.89
C GLU A 36 -14.02 20.17 -15.44
N ASN A 37 -13.20 21.17 -15.80
CA ASN A 37 -13.35 22.57 -15.40
C ASN A 37 -13.33 22.77 -13.87
N ILE A 38 -12.62 21.94 -13.12
CA ILE A 38 -12.35 22.10 -11.71
C ILE A 38 -10.92 22.61 -11.55
N GLU A 39 -10.76 23.76 -10.89
CA GLU A 39 -9.47 24.40 -10.63
C GLU A 39 -8.86 23.86 -9.33
N GLU A 40 -9.70 23.63 -8.32
CA GLU A 40 -9.29 23.20 -6.98
C GLU A 40 -10.23 22.12 -6.44
N ILE A 41 -9.69 21.17 -5.68
CA ILE A 41 -10.47 20.13 -5.00
C ILE A 41 -10.14 20.11 -3.51
N TYR A 42 -11.17 20.03 -2.69
CA TYR A 42 -11.07 19.93 -1.23
C TYR A 42 -11.74 18.66 -0.74
N GLY A 43 -11.09 17.98 0.21
CA GLY A 43 -11.65 16.82 0.90
C GLY A 43 -11.36 16.91 2.40
N LEU A 44 -12.30 16.44 3.21
CA LEU A 44 -12.15 16.31 4.65
C LEU A 44 -12.24 14.83 5.04
N HIS A 45 -11.21 14.32 5.70
CA HIS A 45 -11.20 12.98 6.27
C HIS A 45 -11.37 13.05 7.79
N VAL A 46 -12.29 12.28 8.34
CA VAL A 46 -12.41 12.11 9.81
C VAL A 46 -11.26 11.24 10.31
N TRP A 47 -10.66 11.62 11.46
CA TRP A 47 -9.49 10.95 11.99
C TRP A 47 -9.57 10.79 13.50
N ASN A 48 -9.41 9.57 14.00
CA ASN A 48 -9.57 9.25 15.42
C ASN A 48 -8.36 9.62 16.31
N TYR A 49 -7.25 10.06 15.72
CA TYR A 49 -6.07 10.54 16.46
C TYR A 49 -6.13 12.02 16.82
N GLN A 50 -7.09 12.78 16.27
CA GLN A 50 -7.28 14.19 16.56
C GLN A 50 -8.45 14.39 17.53
N LYS A 51 -8.35 15.43 18.37
CA LYS A 51 -9.45 15.80 19.26
C LYS A 51 -10.62 16.38 18.48
N ILE A 52 -11.83 16.20 19.03
CA ILE A 52 -13.02 16.84 18.44
C ILE A 52 -12.83 18.36 18.41
N GLY A 53 -13.08 18.96 17.26
CA GLY A 53 -12.92 20.40 17.02
C GLY A 53 -11.55 20.80 16.46
N GLU A 54 -10.61 19.86 16.35
CA GLU A 54 -9.32 20.10 15.70
C GLU A 54 -9.39 19.70 14.22
N VAL A 55 -8.79 20.50 13.35
CA VAL A 55 -8.60 20.23 11.92
C VAL A 55 -7.11 20.26 11.62
N GLY A 56 -6.58 19.11 11.14
CA GLY A 56 -5.18 19.01 10.71
C GLY A 56 -5.03 19.43 9.25
N VAL A 57 -4.16 20.40 8.99
CA VAL A 57 -3.80 20.83 7.63
C VAL A 57 -2.28 20.73 7.48
N LYS A 58 -1.83 20.17 6.37
CA LYS A 58 -0.41 20.05 6.06
C LYS A 58 -0.22 20.11 4.55
N SER A 59 0.79 20.82 4.09
CA SER A 59 1.26 20.79 2.70
C SER A 59 2.06 19.53 2.40
N GLY A 60 2.09 19.13 1.13
CA GLY A 60 2.80 17.93 0.69
C GLY A 60 2.07 16.63 1.01
N PRO A 61 2.78 15.51 1.16
CA PRO A 61 2.17 14.19 1.39
C PRO A 61 1.45 14.13 2.73
N VAL A 62 0.15 13.79 2.73
CA VAL A 62 -0.69 13.69 3.93
C VAL A 62 -1.22 12.28 4.17
N MET A 63 -1.48 11.51 3.10
CA MET A 63 -1.87 10.11 3.19
C MET A 63 -1.00 9.25 2.29
N ALA A 64 -0.59 8.09 2.79
CA ALA A 64 0.24 7.16 2.05
C ALA A 64 -0.53 6.43 0.95
N ALA A 65 0.16 6.03 -0.10
CA ALA A 65 -0.33 5.03 -1.04
C ALA A 65 -0.71 3.74 -0.29
N ALA A 66 -1.71 3.02 -0.81
CA ALA A 66 -2.25 1.83 -0.18
C ALA A 66 -2.19 0.63 -1.14
N ASP A 67 -1.04 -0.04 -1.19
CA ASP A 67 -0.83 -1.18 -2.05
C ASP A 67 -0.94 -2.51 -1.30
N MET A 68 -1.26 -3.57 -2.04
CA MET A 68 -1.37 -4.94 -1.53
C MET A 68 -0.49 -5.88 -2.36
N PHE A 69 0.03 -6.92 -1.72
CA PHE A 69 0.75 -7.97 -2.41
C PHE A 69 0.33 -9.37 -1.94
N TYR A 70 0.43 -10.30 -2.87
CA TYR A 70 0.08 -11.70 -2.69
C TYR A 70 1.23 -12.55 -3.24
N ILE A 71 1.63 -13.55 -2.50
CA ILE A 71 2.72 -14.45 -2.88
C ILE A 71 2.27 -15.88 -2.61
N ASP A 72 2.34 -16.72 -3.63
CA ASP A 72 2.14 -18.15 -3.51
C ASP A 72 3.48 -18.85 -3.76
N ILE A 73 3.93 -19.62 -2.78
CA ILE A 73 5.17 -20.39 -2.80
C ILE A 73 4.82 -21.84 -3.01
N GLU A 74 5.39 -22.46 -4.04
CA GLU A 74 5.28 -23.88 -4.36
C GLU A 74 6.67 -24.52 -4.25
N GLY A 75 6.82 -25.38 -3.26
CA GLY A 75 8.00 -26.23 -3.03
C GLY A 75 7.74 -27.68 -3.34
N ILE A 76 8.46 -28.56 -2.64
CA ILE A 76 8.30 -30.02 -2.73
C ILE A 76 8.13 -30.58 -1.31
N GLY A 77 6.92 -31.01 -0.98
CA GLY A 77 6.59 -31.58 0.32
C GLY A 77 7.22 -32.95 0.55
N GLY A 78 7.21 -33.39 1.80
CA GLY A 78 7.72 -34.71 2.17
C GLY A 78 7.65 -35.01 3.65
N HIS A 79 8.24 -36.10 4.07
CA HIS A 79 8.31 -36.53 5.47
C HIS A 79 9.30 -35.64 6.24
N GLY A 80 8.88 -35.07 7.39
CA GLY A 80 9.73 -34.15 8.17
C GLY A 80 11.07 -34.69 8.62
N ALA A 81 11.22 -36.04 8.73
CA ALA A 81 12.49 -36.71 9.06
C ALA A 81 13.34 -37.09 7.83
N ALA A 82 12.87 -36.80 6.60
CA ALA A 82 13.58 -37.11 5.35
C ALA A 82 13.58 -35.92 4.39
N PRO A 83 14.21 -34.74 4.76
CA PRO A 83 14.09 -33.48 4.04
C PRO A 83 14.94 -33.41 2.77
N GLN A 84 15.89 -34.32 2.53
CA GLN A 84 16.92 -34.22 1.48
C GLN A 84 16.38 -34.23 0.03
N GLY A 85 15.13 -34.65 -0.17
CA GLY A 85 14.46 -34.61 -1.48
C GLY A 85 13.36 -33.56 -1.59
N THR A 86 13.31 -32.60 -0.66
CA THR A 86 12.22 -31.62 -0.54
C THR A 86 12.68 -30.21 -0.78
N VAL A 87 11.70 -29.32 -0.99
CA VAL A 87 11.87 -27.85 -0.94
C VAL A 87 10.83 -27.32 0.02
N ASP A 88 11.27 -26.96 1.22
CA ASP A 88 10.39 -26.56 2.32
C ASP A 88 9.85 -25.14 2.11
N SER A 89 8.56 -25.07 1.75
CA SER A 89 7.90 -23.78 1.49
C SER A 89 7.81 -22.89 2.72
N ILE A 90 7.81 -23.44 3.96
CA ILE A 90 7.81 -22.63 5.19
C ILE A 90 9.17 -21.97 5.39
N VAL A 91 10.26 -22.70 5.15
CA VAL A 91 11.61 -22.14 5.21
C VAL A 91 11.77 -21.03 4.17
N VAL A 92 11.35 -21.24 2.92
CA VAL A 92 11.36 -20.25 1.86
C VAL A 92 10.57 -18.99 2.25
N ALA A 93 9.36 -19.16 2.79
CA ALA A 93 8.51 -18.08 3.26
C ALA A 93 9.18 -17.26 4.37
N SER A 94 9.84 -17.93 5.32
CA SER A 94 10.55 -17.27 6.43
C SER A 94 11.67 -16.36 5.92
N HIS A 95 12.43 -16.77 4.93
CA HIS A 95 13.46 -15.95 4.28
C HIS A 95 12.89 -14.77 3.53
N LEU A 96 11.75 -14.93 2.83
CA LEU A 96 11.06 -13.81 2.19
C LEU A 96 10.61 -12.77 3.20
N VAL A 97 9.98 -13.19 4.31
CA VAL A 97 9.52 -12.28 5.38
C VAL A 97 10.68 -11.47 5.95
N GLN A 98 11.81 -12.12 6.24
CA GLN A 98 13.01 -11.45 6.76
C GLN A 98 13.62 -10.50 5.73
N ALA A 99 13.80 -10.95 4.49
CA ALA A 99 14.41 -10.14 3.43
C ALA A 99 13.57 -8.89 3.10
N PHE A 100 12.25 -8.98 3.15
CA PHE A 100 11.37 -7.82 2.92
C PHE A 100 11.56 -6.70 3.95
N GLN A 101 12.00 -7.01 5.18
CA GLN A 101 12.29 -5.97 6.17
C GLN A 101 13.45 -5.07 5.72
N THR A 102 14.35 -5.58 4.86
CA THR A 102 15.47 -4.80 4.34
C THR A 102 15.04 -3.73 3.32
N ILE A 103 13.86 -3.85 2.73
CA ILE A 103 13.33 -2.86 1.80
C ILE A 103 13.22 -1.51 2.49
N VAL A 104 12.58 -1.48 3.65
CA VAL A 104 12.43 -0.24 4.43
C VAL A 104 13.75 0.12 5.12
N SER A 105 14.35 -0.83 5.83
CA SER A 105 15.50 -0.52 6.69
C SER A 105 16.81 -0.25 5.94
N ARG A 106 16.95 -0.64 4.65
CA ARG A 106 18.21 -0.54 3.89
C ARG A 106 18.07 0.13 2.50
N ASN A 107 16.86 0.31 1.99
CA ASN A 107 16.65 0.85 0.64
C ASN A 107 15.77 2.11 0.62
N THR A 108 15.04 2.41 1.70
CA THR A 108 14.30 3.67 1.83
C THR A 108 15.22 4.76 2.37
N ASN A 109 15.14 5.97 1.81
CA ASN A 109 15.86 7.12 2.35
C ASN A 109 15.40 7.35 3.80
N PRO A 110 16.31 7.55 4.77
CA PRO A 110 15.97 7.79 6.17
C PRO A 110 15.02 8.98 6.44
N LEU A 111 14.95 9.95 5.52
CA LEU A 111 14.04 11.09 5.60
C LEU A 111 12.65 10.79 5.02
N ASP A 112 12.49 9.65 4.35
CA ASP A 112 11.23 9.23 3.77
C ASP A 112 10.54 8.19 4.65
N SER A 113 9.20 8.14 4.55
CA SER A 113 8.41 7.14 5.25
C SER A 113 7.89 6.08 4.30
N ALA A 114 8.13 4.82 4.64
CA ALA A 114 7.58 3.67 3.95
C ALA A 114 7.30 2.52 4.93
N VAL A 115 6.34 1.67 4.58
CA VAL A 115 6.00 0.48 5.36
C VAL A 115 5.81 -0.70 4.41
N VAL A 116 6.37 -1.85 4.79
CA VAL A 116 6.10 -3.15 4.18
C VAL A 116 5.72 -4.11 5.29
N THR A 117 4.49 -4.61 5.24
CA THR A 117 3.97 -5.51 6.26
C THR A 117 3.46 -6.80 5.63
N VAL A 118 3.96 -7.93 6.11
CA VAL A 118 3.34 -9.24 5.89
C VAL A 118 2.28 -9.38 6.98
N GLY A 119 1.01 -9.33 6.58
CA GLY A 119 -0.13 -9.38 7.50
C GLY A 119 -0.72 -10.78 7.67
N LYS A 120 -0.46 -11.67 6.71
CA LYS A 120 -0.99 -13.03 6.74
C LYS A 120 -0.01 -14.01 6.10
N ILE A 121 0.14 -15.17 6.73
CA ILE A 121 0.90 -16.30 6.23
C ILE A 121 0.14 -17.60 6.55
N ASN A 122 -0.03 -18.46 5.55
CA ASN A 122 -0.67 -19.78 5.71
C ASN A 122 0.15 -20.83 5.01
N GLY A 123 0.39 -21.96 5.68
CA GLY A 123 1.08 -23.11 5.10
C GLY A 123 1.22 -24.26 6.08
N GLY A 124 1.45 -25.44 5.53
CA GLY A 124 1.58 -26.68 6.30
C GLY A 124 0.24 -27.32 6.68
N ASN A 125 0.26 -28.65 6.78
CA ASN A 125 -0.93 -29.47 7.09
C ASN A 125 -0.75 -30.28 8.38
N ASN A 126 0.49 -30.66 8.71
CA ASN A 126 0.76 -31.48 9.88
C ASN A 126 2.19 -31.24 10.39
N PHE A 127 2.42 -31.43 11.70
CA PHE A 127 3.70 -31.15 12.38
C PHE A 127 4.90 -31.96 11.86
N ASN A 128 4.67 -33.13 11.25
CA ASN A 128 5.71 -34.05 10.74
C ASN A 128 5.77 -34.10 9.21
N VAL A 129 5.11 -33.16 8.51
CA VAL A 129 5.08 -33.08 7.04
C VAL A 129 5.66 -31.74 6.60
N ILE A 130 6.67 -31.80 5.71
CA ILE A 130 7.21 -30.60 5.07
C ILE A 130 6.16 -30.02 4.12
N ALA A 131 5.87 -28.74 4.27
CA ALA A 131 4.86 -28.06 3.48
C ALA A 131 5.31 -27.87 2.02
N ASP A 132 4.47 -28.31 1.09
CA ASP A 132 4.65 -28.06 -0.34
C ASP A 132 4.16 -26.67 -0.78
N LYS A 133 3.30 -26.03 0.01
CA LYS A 133 2.73 -24.71 -0.32
C LYS A 133 2.66 -23.78 0.89
N VAL A 134 2.94 -22.50 0.64
CA VAL A 134 2.69 -21.40 1.57
C VAL A 134 2.13 -20.21 0.80
N SER A 135 1.13 -19.53 1.35
CA SER A 135 0.64 -18.25 0.86
C SER A 135 0.97 -17.12 1.84
N ILE A 136 1.33 -15.96 1.29
CA ILE A 136 1.62 -14.73 2.02
C ILE A 136 0.77 -13.61 1.44
N GLU A 137 0.17 -12.81 2.32
CA GLU A 137 -0.53 -11.60 1.94
C GLU A 137 0.00 -10.43 2.77
N GLY A 138 0.12 -9.27 2.14
CA GLY A 138 0.64 -8.11 2.82
C GLY A 138 0.28 -6.79 2.17
N THR A 139 0.78 -5.73 2.77
CA THR A 139 0.54 -4.36 2.34
C THR A 139 1.83 -3.55 2.28
N ALA A 140 1.88 -2.60 1.34
CA ALA A 140 2.93 -1.60 1.26
C ALA A 140 2.32 -0.20 1.34
N ARG A 141 3.02 0.71 2.02
CA ARG A 141 2.66 2.11 2.17
C ARG A 141 3.85 2.98 1.82
N SER A 142 3.61 4.05 1.08
CA SER A 142 4.65 5.04 0.76
C SER A 142 4.02 6.42 0.53
N TYR A 143 4.77 7.48 0.80
CA TYR A 143 4.32 8.86 0.60
C TYR A 143 4.80 9.47 -0.71
N THR A 144 5.67 8.76 -1.45
CA THR A 144 6.19 9.20 -2.75
C THR A 144 6.04 8.08 -3.79
N GLU A 145 5.83 8.45 -5.04
CA GLU A 145 5.76 7.48 -6.14
C GLU A 145 7.12 6.78 -6.35
N GLN A 146 8.22 7.49 -6.10
CA GLN A 146 9.57 6.91 -6.18
C GLN A 146 9.72 5.72 -5.22
N ASN A 147 9.33 5.88 -3.95
CA ASN A 147 9.39 4.79 -2.96
C ASN A 147 8.40 3.67 -3.30
N ARG A 148 7.23 4.00 -3.86
CA ARG A 148 6.24 3.02 -4.30
C ARG A 148 6.79 2.07 -5.35
N VAL A 149 7.43 2.63 -6.38
CA VAL A 149 8.09 1.86 -7.45
C VAL A 149 9.27 1.06 -6.89
N MET A 150 10.13 1.69 -6.09
CA MET A 150 11.28 1.04 -5.44
C MET A 150 10.87 -0.18 -4.62
N ILE A 151 9.84 -0.07 -3.78
CA ILE A 151 9.34 -1.19 -2.97
C ILE A 151 8.93 -2.37 -3.85
N LYS A 152 8.12 -2.11 -4.88
CA LYS A 152 7.64 -3.14 -5.81
C LYS A 152 8.78 -3.85 -6.53
N ASP A 153 9.79 -3.11 -6.99
CA ASP A 153 10.92 -3.67 -7.71
C ASP A 153 11.88 -4.43 -6.78
N LYS A 154 12.09 -3.94 -5.56
CA LYS A 154 12.86 -4.68 -4.54
C LYS A 154 12.18 -5.97 -4.13
N MET A 155 10.86 -5.99 -3.98
CA MET A 155 10.13 -7.24 -3.75
C MET A 155 10.38 -8.26 -4.85
N LYS A 156 10.26 -7.85 -6.12
CA LYS A 156 10.54 -8.75 -7.27
C LYS A 156 11.96 -9.28 -7.24
N GLN A 157 12.94 -8.41 -6.96
CA GLN A 157 14.36 -8.79 -6.88
C GLN A 157 14.61 -9.82 -5.77
N ILE A 158 14.05 -9.60 -4.57
CA ILE A 158 14.18 -10.50 -3.43
C ILE A 158 13.51 -11.85 -3.74
N ILE A 159 12.29 -11.84 -4.28
CA ILE A 159 11.54 -13.05 -4.66
C ILE A 159 12.35 -13.88 -5.65
N LYS A 160 12.90 -13.25 -6.67
CA LYS A 160 13.75 -13.93 -7.66
C LYS A 160 14.96 -14.57 -6.98
N GLY A 161 15.70 -13.84 -6.15
CA GLY A 161 16.88 -14.35 -5.46
C GLY A 161 16.56 -15.53 -4.52
N VAL A 162 15.47 -15.43 -3.75
CA VAL A 162 15.02 -16.51 -2.86
C VAL A 162 14.55 -17.73 -3.65
N SER A 163 13.78 -17.54 -4.74
CA SER A 163 13.35 -18.61 -5.63
C SER A 163 14.54 -19.38 -6.20
N GLU A 164 15.54 -18.68 -6.71
CA GLU A 164 16.77 -19.29 -7.26
C GLU A 164 17.61 -19.99 -6.18
N THR A 165 17.69 -19.44 -4.98
CA THR A 165 18.47 -20.00 -3.87
C THR A 165 17.90 -21.32 -3.36
N TYR A 166 16.59 -21.43 -3.25
CA TYR A 166 15.92 -22.58 -2.64
C TYR A 166 15.27 -23.52 -3.65
N GLY A 167 15.21 -23.16 -4.91
CA GLY A 167 14.56 -23.95 -5.96
C GLY A 167 13.03 -24.02 -5.87
N ALA A 168 12.41 -23.08 -5.13
CA ALA A 168 10.96 -22.99 -5.02
C ALA A 168 10.38 -22.15 -6.17
N LYS A 169 9.20 -22.52 -6.67
CA LYS A 169 8.44 -21.69 -7.58
C LYS A 169 7.64 -20.67 -6.79
N ILE A 170 7.78 -19.38 -7.11
CA ILE A 170 7.13 -18.30 -6.39
C ILE A 170 6.32 -17.44 -7.36
N ASN A 171 5.01 -17.39 -7.16
CA ASN A 171 4.11 -16.52 -7.90
C ASN A 171 3.88 -15.25 -7.11
N PHE A 172 4.07 -14.10 -7.73
CA PHE A 172 3.93 -12.77 -7.11
C PHE A 172 2.91 -11.92 -7.84
N LYS A 173 1.93 -11.42 -7.09
CA LYS A 173 0.94 -10.48 -7.58
C LYS A 173 0.98 -9.22 -6.71
N TYR A 174 1.23 -8.09 -7.33
CA TYR A 174 1.17 -6.78 -6.69
C TYR A 174 -0.05 -6.01 -7.21
N LYS A 175 -0.85 -5.48 -6.31
CA LYS A 175 -2.04 -4.69 -6.63
C LYS A 175 -1.79 -3.26 -6.20
N ASP A 176 -1.59 -2.41 -7.19
CA ASP A 176 -1.50 -0.96 -6.99
C ASP A 176 -2.89 -0.45 -6.53
N GLY A 177 -2.93 0.15 -5.34
CA GLY A 177 -4.11 0.79 -4.77
C GLY A 177 -4.16 2.29 -5.08
N TYR A 178 -4.62 3.09 -4.12
CA TYR A 178 -4.62 4.54 -4.27
C TYR A 178 -3.19 5.10 -4.22
N PRO A 179 -2.89 6.14 -5.03
CA PRO A 179 -1.62 6.88 -4.91
C PRO A 179 -1.57 7.66 -3.59
N PRO A 180 -0.40 8.20 -3.21
CA PRO A 180 -0.30 9.12 -2.09
C PRO A 180 -1.21 10.34 -2.30
N THR A 181 -1.85 10.82 -1.24
CA THR A 181 -2.53 12.11 -1.26
C THR A 181 -1.51 13.20 -0.98
N ILE A 182 -1.33 14.10 -1.93
CA ILE A 182 -0.36 15.21 -1.84
C ILE A 182 -1.13 16.51 -1.92
N ASN A 183 -1.13 17.25 -0.82
CA ASN A 183 -1.76 18.56 -0.77
C ASN A 183 -0.91 19.63 -1.47
N ASP A 184 -1.56 20.47 -2.23
CA ASP A 184 -0.94 21.63 -2.83
C ASP A 184 -0.40 22.60 -1.76
N LEU A 185 0.77 23.19 -2.02
CA LEU A 185 1.41 24.10 -1.07
C LEU A 185 0.61 25.40 -0.90
N GLY A 186 0.15 26.00 -1.99
CA GLY A 186 -0.58 27.26 -1.97
C GLY A 186 -1.92 27.14 -1.26
N LEU A 187 -2.69 26.09 -1.61
CA LEU A 187 -3.98 25.80 -0.98
C LEU A 187 -3.83 25.44 0.51
N SER A 188 -2.74 24.76 0.89
CA SER A 188 -2.50 24.43 2.29
C SER A 188 -2.18 25.69 3.13
N LEU A 189 -1.42 26.64 2.56
CA LEU A 189 -1.03 27.85 3.27
C LEU A 189 -2.22 28.75 3.63
N ILE A 190 -3.23 28.86 2.77
CA ILE A 190 -4.43 29.67 3.09
C ILE A 190 -5.20 29.12 4.30
N HIS A 191 -5.10 27.83 4.60
CA HIS A 191 -5.73 27.21 5.77
C HIS A 191 -4.86 27.27 7.04
N ILE A 192 -3.55 27.52 6.91
CA ILE A 192 -2.60 27.62 8.03
C ILE A 192 -2.41 29.07 8.48
N SER A 193 -2.55 30.02 7.55
CA SER A 193 -2.27 31.45 7.76
C SER A 193 -3.47 32.26 8.25
N GLU A 194 -4.65 31.69 8.36
CA GLU A 194 -5.82 32.36 8.91
C GLU A 194 -5.74 32.43 10.45
N PRO A 195 -5.92 33.59 11.06
CA PRO A 195 -5.92 33.76 12.54
C PRO A 195 -7.16 33.17 13.20
#